data_1cb3ec46eecddffc24ae13b9181bc22b
#
_entry.id   1cb3ec46eecddffc24ae13b9181bc22b
#
_cell.length_a   1.000
_cell.length_b   1.000
_cell.length_c   1.000
_cell.angle_alpha   90.00
_cell.angle_beta   90.00
_cell.angle_gamma   90.00
#
_symmetry.space_group_name_H-M   'P 1'
#
loop_
_entity.id
_entity.type
_entity.pdbx_description
1 polymer ?
#
loop_
_entity_poly.entity_id
_entity_poly.type
_entity_poly.pdbx_seq_one_letter_code
_entity_poly.pdbx_strand_id
1 'polypeptide(L)'
;LDYNLHVIVNLHYDGGWLANFPTDKETCMTKYTRIWEQLSDAFQDYGDYLVFESQNEELGWDSLWNRWSSSTDGKAESYALVNEINQKFVDIVRASGGNNAKRHLLISGYGTDIDLTCDPLFQMPQDPANHCAVSVHYYTPSDFAILEEDASWGKVRSTWGTDADIQQLNHYMDMLQTAFVDKGVPVIIGEYGCPKKNKDADSVWLFLSSVCEAAYSRKMCPVMWDVTGLHYDRSACQMYDSVLQENFQKILQTYNDTKIGDINQDGSVTIADVVLLQQHLLQEKSLTAAQAKAADTWSDGVLNGFDVTALRQTVLTFT
;
A
#
# COMPACT_ATOMS: atom_id res chain seq x y z
N LEU A 1 -5.62 -9.87 -15.21
CA LEU A 1 -4.39 -9.86 -16.03
C LEU A 1 -4.59 -9.11 -17.34
N ASP A 2 -5.79 -9.18 -17.94
CA ASP A 2 -6.08 -8.52 -19.21
C ASP A 2 -5.99 -6.99 -19.16
N TYR A 3 -6.03 -6.41 -17.97
CA TYR A 3 -5.99 -4.96 -17.73
C TYR A 3 -4.73 -4.48 -17.01
N ASN A 4 -3.75 -5.37 -16.81
CA ASN A 4 -2.49 -5.06 -16.10
C ASN A 4 -2.69 -4.47 -14.69
N LEU A 5 -3.70 -4.95 -13.96
CA LEU A 5 -4.03 -4.51 -12.61
C LEU A 5 -3.42 -5.45 -11.57
N HIS A 6 -2.86 -4.88 -10.51
CA HIS A 6 -2.56 -5.62 -9.29
C HIS A 6 -3.82 -5.75 -8.45
N VAL A 7 -4.02 -6.93 -7.87
CA VAL A 7 -5.20 -7.26 -7.08
C VAL A 7 -4.75 -7.69 -5.69
N ILE A 8 -5.34 -7.08 -4.66
CA ILE A 8 -5.17 -7.50 -3.27
C ILE A 8 -6.43 -8.25 -2.85
N VAL A 9 -6.27 -9.46 -2.30
CA VAL A 9 -7.34 -10.26 -1.72
C VAL A 9 -7.10 -10.38 -0.23
N ASN A 10 -8.07 -9.97 0.59
CA ASN A 10 -8.01 -10.05 2.04
C ASN A 10 -9.26 -10.72 2.64
N LEU A 11 -9.18 -11.04 3.93
CA LEU A 11 -10.34 -11.31 4.75
C LEU A 11 -10.88 -9.96 5.24
N HIS A 12 -11.97 -9.52 4.63
CA HIS A 12 -12.72 -8.34 5.04
C HIS A 12 -13.87 -8.75 5.95
N TYR A 13 -14.80 -7.85 6.28
CA TYR A 13 -15.91 -8.16 7.17
C TYR A 13 -16.71 -9.39 6.69
N ASP A 14 -16.77 -10.41 7.54
CA ASP A 14 -17.52 -11.66 7.32
C ASP A 14 -18.31 -12.03 8.60
N GLY A 15 -19.28 -11.19 8.93
CA GLY A 15 -20.13 -11.39 10.11
C GLY A 15 -19.42 -11.25 11.46
N GLY A 16 -18.22 -10.67 11.51
CA GLY A 16 -17.51 -10.30 12.75
C GLY A 16 -16.91 -11.48 13.54
N TRP A 17 -16.77 -12.67 12.97
CA TRP A 17 -16.26 -13.85 13.69
C TRP A 17 -14.78 -13.70 14.11
N LEU A 18 -13.98 -12.90 13.39
CA LEU A 18 -12.59 -12.62 13.74
C LEU A 18 -12.47 -11.96 15.13
N ALA A 19 -13.45 -11.16 15.54
CA ALA A 19 -13.50 -10.54 16.85
C ALA A 19 -13.62 -11.57 18.01
N ASN A 20 -13.95 -12.83 17.72
CA ASN A 20 -14.02 -13.89 18.72
C ASN A 20 -12.66 -14.58 19.01
N PHE A 21 -11.60 -14.22 18.29
CA PHE A 21 -10.27 -14.82 18.51
C PHE A 21 -9.81 -14.81 19.99
N PRO A 22 -10.01 -13.75 20.78
CA PRO A 22 -9.58 -13.73 22.17
C PRO A 22 -10.36 -14.70 23.06
N THR A 23 -11.59 -15.06 22.69
CA THR A 23 -12.50 -15.89 23.52
C THR A 23 -12.67 -17.32 23.00
N ASP A 24 -12.51 -17.54 21.69
CA ASP A 24 -12.62 -18.85 21.04
C ASP A 24 -11.56 -19.01 19.94
N LYS A 25 -10.31 -18.96 20.37
CA LYS A 25 -9.14 -19.01 19.49
C LYS A 25 -9.11 -20.25 18.61
N GLU A 26 -9.45 -21.42 19.15
CA GLU A 26 -9.36 -22.69 18.42
C GLU A 26 -10.31 -22.73 17.23
N THR A 27 -11.59 -22.39 17.47
CA THR A 27 -12.60 -22.34 16.38
C THR A 27 -12.25 -21.28 15.34
N CYS A 28 -11.85 -20.08 15.79
CA CYS A 28 -11.47 -19.00 14.89
C CYS A 28 -10.24 -19.36 14.06
N MET A 29 -9.20 -19.93 14.66
CA MET A 29 -7.99 -20.35 13.97
C MET A 29 -8.26 -21.48 12.98
N THR A 30 -9.16 -22.41 13.31
CA THR A 30 -9.61 -23.48 12.39
C THR A 30 -10.30 -22.89 11.17
N LYS A 31 -11.25 -21.97 11.36
CA LYS A 31 -11.93 -21.27 10.25
C LYS A 31 -10.95 -20.45 9.41
N TYR A 32 -10.08 -19.67 10.04
CA TYR A 32 -9.05 -18.86 9.40
C TYR A 32 -8.12 -19.72 8.52
N THR A 33 -7.61 -20.79 9.09
CA THR A 33 -6.76 -21.77 8.38
C THR A 33 -7.48 -22.30 7.14
N ARG A 34 -8.72 -22.75 7.30
CA ARG A 34 -9.49 -23.33 6.20
C ARG A 34 -9.76 -22.35 5.07
N ILE A 35 -10.01 -21.08 5.37
CA ILE A 35 -10.22 -20.04 4.36
C ILE A 35 -8.93 -19.82 3.57
N TRP A 36 -7.79 -19.62 4.26
CA TRP A 36 -6.52 -19.36 3.60
C TRP A 36 -5.97 -20.58 2.84
N GLU A 37 -6.23 -21.80 3.29
CA GLU A 37 -5.93 -23.02 2.52
C GLU A 37 -6.69 -23.02 1.19
N GLN A 38 -8.00 -22.71 1.19
CA GLN A 38 -8.83 -22.67 -0.01
C GLN A 38 -8.40 -21.56 -0.98
N LEU A 39 -8.13 -20.35 -0.47
CA LEU A 39 -7.64 -19.25 -1.30
C LEU A 39 -6.26 -19.56 -1.89
N SER A 40 -5.37 -20.11 -1.08
CA SER A 40 -4.03 -20.47 -1.53
C SER A 40 -4.05 -21.55 -2.62
N ASP A 41 -4.90 -22.57 -2.48
CA ASP A 41 -5.07 -23.63 -3.47
C ASP A 41 -5.68 -23.07 -4.77
N ALA A 42 -6.76 -22.29 -4.66
CA ALA A 42 -7.47 -21.73 -5.80
C ALA A 42 -6.62 -20.77 -6.65
N PHE A 43 -5.67 -20.08 -6.06
CA PHE A 43 -4.88 -19.03 -6.70
C PHE A 43 -3.39 -19.34 -6.81
N GLN A 44 -2.95 -20.58 -6.57
CA GLN A 44 -1.52 -20.94 -6.57
C GLN A 44 -0.81 -20.67 -7.89
N ASP A 45 -1.52 -20.71 -9.01
CA ASP A 45 -0.96 -20.51 -10.36
C ASP A 45 -0.95 -19.04 -10.81
N TYR A 46 -1.55 -18.13 -10.02
CA TYR A 46 -1.55 -16.70 -10.32
C TYR A 46 -0.21 -16.07 -9.91
N GLY A 47 0.34 -15.23 -10.80
CA GLY A 47 1.65 -14.57 -10.61
C GLY A 47 1.59 -13.34 -9.70
N ASP A 48 2.60 -12.47 -9.84
CA ASP A 48 2.89 -11.34 -8.94
C ASP A 48 1.84 -10.22 -8.96
N TYR A 49 0.92 -10.22 -9.92
CA TYR A 49 -0.22 -9.29 -9.93
C TYR A 49 -1.27 -9.58 -8.86
N LEU A 50 -1.18 -10.74 -8.18
CA LEU A 50 -2.08 -11.10 -7.09
C LEU A 50 -1.32 -11.12 -5.77
N VAL A 51 -1.77 -10.30 -4.83
CA VAL A 51 -1.24 -10.15 -3.48
C VAL A 51 -2.28 -10.62 -2.48
N PHE A 52 -1.87 -11.32 -1.43
CA PHE A 52 -2.75 -11.69 -0.33
C PHE A 52 -2.48 -10.81 0.88
N GLU A 53 -3.54 -10.40 1.57
CA GLU A 53 -3.49 -9.66 2.81
C GLU A 53 -4.15 -10.46 3.93
N SER A 54 -3.49 -10.59 5.07
CA SER A 54 -3.88 -11.52 6.14
C SER A 54 -5.30 -11.31 6.65
N GLN A 55 -5.71 -10.08 6.81
CA GLN A 55 -7.05 -9.65 7.23
C GLN A 55 -7.18 -8.12 7.11
N ASN A 56 -8.40 -7.61 7.24
CA ASN A 56 -8.68 -6.19 7.39
C ASN A 56 -8.62 -5.77 8.88
N GLU A 57 -9.50 -4.89 9.34
CA GLU A 57 -9.56 -4.28 10.69
C GLU A 57 -10.27 -5.14 11.74
N GLU A 58 -10.80 -6.30 11.39
CA GLU A 58 -11.80 -7.07 12.16
C GLU A 58 -11.30 -7.67 13.48
N LEU A 59 -10.00 -7.73 13.72
CA LEU A 59 -9.44 -8.07 15.05
C LEU A 59 -9.57 -6.91 16.05
N GLY A 60 -10.25 -5.90 15.69
CA GLY A 60 -10.43 -4.54 16.14
C GLY A 60 -10.69 -4.29 17.61
N TRP A 61 -11.19 -3.13 17.77
CA TRP A 61 -11.22 -2.21 18.89
C TRP A 61 -11.95 -2.72 20.13
N ASP A 62 -12.93 -3.61 20.00
CA ASP A 62 -13.74 -4.09 21.13
C ASP A 62 -13.27 -5.40 21.73
N SER A 63 -12.45 -6.17 21.02
CA SER A 63 -12.06 -7.52 21.39
C SER A 63 -10.65 -7.63 21.93
N LEU A 64 -9.78 -6.71 21.52
CA LEU A 64 -8.37 -6.67 21.89
C LEU A 64 -8.06 -5.40 22.69
N TRP A 65 -6.91 -5.39 23.35
CA TRP A 65 -6.39 -4.17 23.94
C TRP A 65 -6.24 -3.08 22.84
N ASN A 66 -6.59 -1.85 23.17
CA ASN A 66 -6.45 -0.71 22.25
C ASN A 66 -5.98 0.55 22.99
N ARG A 67 -5.67 1.62 22.24
CA ARG A 67 -5.15 2.88 22.78
C ARG A 67 -6.08 3.61 23.75
N TRP A 68 -7.37 3.29 23.76
CA TRP A 68 -8.35 3.85 24.70
C TRP A 68 -8.59 2.97 25.93
N SER A 69 -7.89 1.83 26.04
CA SER A 69 -7.92 0.99 27.23
C SER A 69 -7.39 1.75 28.43
N SER A 70 -8.04 1.60 29.58
CA SER A 70 -7.69 2.33 30.81
C SER A 70 -6.41 1.85 31.48
N SER A 71 -5.90 0.67 31.09
CA SER A 71 -4.68 0.06 31.59
C SER A 71 -3.92 -0.64 30.47
N THR A 72 -2.74 -1.17 30.79
CA THR A 72 -1.96 -2.02 29.87
C THR A 72 -2.25 -3.51 30.05
N ASP A 73 -3.25 -3.87 30.86
CA ASP A 73 -3.64 -5.26 31.08
C ASP A 73 -4.13 -5.89 29.78
N GLY A 74 -3.63 -7.06 29.46
CA GLY A 74 -3.94 -7.78 28.22
C GLY A 74 -3.27 -7.22 26.95
N LYS A 75 -2.43 -6.16 27.06
CA LYS A 75 -1.72 -5.59 25.90
C LYS A 75 -0.79 -6.60 25.25
N ALA A 76 0.08 -7.21 26.03
CA ALA A 76 1.07 -8.17 25.53
C ALA A 76 0.40 -9.41 24.92
N GLU A 77 -0.65 -9.92 25.54
CA GLU A 77 -1.42 -11.06 25.07
C GLU A 77 -2.14 -10.75 23.75
N SER A 78 -2.68 -9.54 23.62
CA SER A 78 -3.34 -9.10 22.38
C SER A 78 -2.35 -9.01 21.23
N TYR A 79 -1.15 -8.44 21.45
CA TYR A 79 -0.10 -8.41 20.42
C TYR A 79 0.40 -9.82 20.07
N ALA A 80 0.59 -10.69 21.07
CA ALA A 80 0.99 -12.07 20.83
C ALA A 80 -0.01 -12.81 19.94
N LEU A 81 -1.31 -12.58 20.15
CA LEU A 81 -2.38 -13.17 19.34
C LEU A 81 -2.34 -12.64 17.88
N VAL A 82 -2.21 -11.34 17.69
CA VAL A 82 -2.11 -10.74 16.32
C VAL A 82 -0.88 -11.27 15.59
N ASN A 83 0.28 -11.32 16.26
CA ASN A 83 1.51 -11.85 15.68
C ASN A 83 1.36 -13.34 15.33
N GLU A 84 0.69 -14.14 16.15
CA GLU A 84 0.42 -15.56 15.89
C GLU A 84 -0.49 -15.75 14.66
N ILE A 85 -1.54 -14.94 14.51
CA ILE A 85 -2.45 -15.00 13.36
C ILE A 85 -1.68 -14.65 12.07
N ASN A 86 -0.89 -13.59 12.10
CA ASN A 86 -0.07 -13.18 10.96
C ASN A 86 0.99 -14.22 10.58
N GLN A 87 1.63 -14.87 11.57
CA GLN A 87 2.56 -15.98 11.30
C GLN A 87 1.83 -17.17 10.68
N LYS A 88 0.66 -17.53 11.21
CA LYS A 88 -0.16 -18.61 10.67
C LYS A 88 -0.56 -18.38 9.23
N PHE A 89 -0.90 -17.13 8.86
CA PHE A 89 -1.18 -16.76 7.48
C PHE A 89 0.00 -17.04 6.55
N VAL A 90 1.19 -16.57 6.92
CA VAL A 90 2.40 -16.79 6.12
C VAL A 90 2.69 -18.29 5.98
N ASP A 91 2.60 -19.04 7.07
CA ASP A 91 2.86 -20.49 7.07
C ASP A 91 1.94 -21.24 6.11
N ILE A 92 0.63 -20.93 6.13
CA ILE A 92 -0.36 -21.56 5.24
C ILE A 92 -0.05 -21.24 3.78
N VAL A 93 0.14 -19.96 3.45
CA VAL A 93 0.37 -19.53 2.08
C VAL A 93 1.68 -20.14 1.53
N ARG A 94 2.75 -20.11 2.30
CA ARG A 94 4.05 -20.67 1.86
C ARG A 94 4.00 -22.19 1.70
N ALA A 95 3.30 -22.89 2.57
CA ALA A 95 3.15 -24.34 2.51
C ALA A 95 2.35 -24.85 1.30
N SER A 96 1.48 -24.01 0.72
CA SER A 96 0.65 -24.40 -0.43
C SER A 96 1.43 -24.54 -1.74
N GLY A 97 2.66 -24.01 -1.81
CA GLY A 97 3.53 -24.17 -2.99
C GLY A 97 3.13 -23.31 -4.20
N GLY A 98 3.53 -23.72 -5.41
CA GLY A 98 3.30 -22.96 -6.63
C GLY A 98 3.86 -21.53 -6.54
N ASN A 99 3.16 -20.55 -7.11
CA ASN A 99 3.55 -19.14 -7.00
C ASN A 99 3.40 -18.58 -5.58
N ASN A 100 2.64 -19.26 -4.71
CA ASN A 100 2.49 -18.84 -3.31
C ASN A 100 3.79 -18.95 -2.52
N ALA A 101 4.74 -19.80 -2.95
CA ALA A 101 6.07 -19.88 -2.35
C ALA A 101 6.83 -18.54 -2.37
N LYS A 102 6.49 -17.64 -3.30
CA LYS A 102 7.14 -16.32 -3.49
C LYS A 102 6.14 -15.16 -3.52
N ARG A 103 4.84 -15.42 -3.41
CA ARG A 103 3.80 -14.38 -3.49
C ARG A 103 4.09 -13.25 -2.49
N HIS A 104 3.89 -12.02 -2.90
CA HIS A 104 3.88 -10.89 -1.98
C HIS A 104 2.69 -10.99 -1.01
N LEU A 105 2.97 -10.84 0.26
CA LEU A 105 1.99 -10.93 1.35
C LEU A 105 1.93 -9.61 2.10
N LEU A 106 0.72 -9.13 2.37
CA LEU A 106 0.48 -7.98 3.23
C LEU A 106 0.13 -8.49 4.62
N ILE A 107 0.89 -8.05 5.56
CA ILE A 107 0.71 -8.36 6.97
C ILE A 107 -0.07 -7.22 7.60
N SER A 108 -1.31 -7.48 7.95
CA SER A 108 -2.13 -6.49 8.65
C SER A 108 -1.47 -6.07 9.95
N GLY A 109 -1.27 -4.76 10.08
CA GLY A 109 -0.85 -4.16 11.32
C GLY A 109 -1.85 -4.41 12.45
N TYR A 110 -1.49 -4.09 13.68
CA TYR A 110 -2.40 -4.24 14.81
C TYR A 110 -3.61 -3.31 14.66
N GLY A 111 -4.76 -3.89 14.34
CA GLY A 111 -5.99 -3.15 13.97
C GLY A 111 -5.80 -2.18 12.80
N THR A 112 -4.82 -2.44 11.93
CA THR A 112 -4.34 -1.54 10.86
C THR A 112 -3.98 -0.12 11.31
N ASP A 113 -3.95 0.11 12.63
CA ASP A 113 -3.64 1.41 13.25
C ASP A 113 -2.13 1.65 13.28
N ILE A 114 -1.68 2.84 12.87
CA ILE A 114 -0.25 3.15 12.73
C ILE A 114 0.47 3.17 14.08
N ASP A 115 -0.12 3.82 15.12
CA ASP A 115 0.51 3.87 16.44
C ASP A 115 0.67 2.47 17.04
N LEU A 116 -0.38 1.65 16.92
CA LEU A 116 -0.37 0.29 17.46
C LEU A 116 0.55 -0.62 16.65
N THR A 117 0.63 -0.43 15.34
CA THR A 117 1.51 -1.22 14.47
C THR A 117 2.99 -0.84 14.66
N CYS A 118 3.28 0.42 14.98
CA CYS A 118 4.64 0.86 15.30
C CYS A 118 5.08 0.54 16.73
N ASP A 119 4.21 -0.02 17.58
CA ASP A 119 4.59 -0.48 18.92
C ASP A 119 5.59 -1.65 18.82
N PRO A 120 6.65 -1.68 19.66
CA PRO A 120 7.65 -2.77 19.66
C PRO A 120 7.10 -4.18 19.89
N LEU A 121 5.89 -4.31 20.41
CA LEU A 121 5.22 -5.62 20.60
C LEU A 121 4.68 -6.19 19.29
N PHE A 122 4.41 -5.35 18.28
CA PHE A 122 4.08 -5.83 16.94
C PHE A 122 5.33 -6.37 16.25
N GLN A 123 5.24 -7.58 15.72
CA GLN A 123 6.34 -8.25 15.06
C GLN A 123 5.93 -8.74 13.68
N MET A 124 6.75 -8.45 12.68
CA MET A 124 6.60 -9.06 11.37
C MET A 124 6.83 -10.57 11.45
N PRO A 125 6.01 -11.38 10.76
CA PRO A 125 6.18 -12.82 10.75
C PRO A 125 7.50 -13.23 10.08
N GLN A 126 8.00 -14.40 10.44
CA GLN A 126 9.11 -15.02 9.73
C GLN A 126 8.63 -15.51 8.37
N ASP A 127 9.26 -15.05 7.32
CA ASP A 127 8.94 -15.44 5.95
C ASP A 127 10.20 -15.92 5.22
N PRO A 128 10.30 -17.22 4.85
CA PRO A 128 11.45 -17.72 4.14
C PRO A 128 11.64 -17.10 2.75
N ALA A 129 10.59 -16.53 2.15
CA ALA A 129 10.68 -15.82 0.87
C ALA A 129 11.13 -14.37 1.00
N ASN A 130 11.04 -13.79 2.21
CA ASN A 130 11.28 -12.37 2.46
C ASN A 130 10.43 -11.43 1.58
N HIS A 131 9.16 -11.78 1.34
CA HIS A 131 8.22 -11.06 0.49
C HIS A 131 6.99 -10.57 1.27
N CYS A 132 7.18 -10.20 2.55
CA CYS A 132 6.14 -9.58 3.36
C CYS A 132 6.27 -8.05 3.39
N ALA A 133 5.14 -7.35 3.26
CA ALA A 133 4.99 -5.94 3.52
C ALA A 133 4.00 -5.73 4.67
N VAL A 134 4.10 -4.63 5.41
CA VAL A 134 3.10 -4.27 6.42
C VAL A 134 1.99 -3.44 5.79
N SER A 135 0.74 -3.71 6.18
CA SER A 135 -0.45 -2.96 5.78
C SER A 135 -1.04 -2.21 6.96
N VAL A 136 -1.30 -0.92 6.77
CA VAL A 136 -1.93 -0.02 7.74
C VAL A 136 -2.97 0.85 7.06
N HIS A 137 -3.88 1.44 7.83
CA HIS A 137 -4.88 2.38 7.33
C HIS A 137 -4.65 3.79 7.89
N TYR A 138 -5.05 4.82 7.13
CA TYR A 138 -4.90 6.20 7.54
C TYR A 138 -6.20 6.97 7.40
N TYR A 139 -6.91 7.17 8.52
CA TYR A 139 -8.13 7.96 8.62
C TYR A 139 -8.03 9.02 9.73
N THR A 140 -6.88 9.73 9.77
CA THR A 140 -6.57 10.71 10.82
C THR A 140 -6.48 12.13 10.26
N PRO A 141 -7.16 13.10 10.87
CA PRO A 141 -8.04 12.98 12.05
C PRO A 141 -9.42 12.40 11.66
N SER A 142 -9.95 11.54 12.50
CA SER A 142 -11.19 10.80 12.21
C SER A 142 -12.45 11.69 12.15
N ASP A 143 -12.44 12.85 12.78
CA ASP A 143 -13.51 13.85 12.69
C ASP A 143 -13.58 14.49 11.28
N PHE A 144 -12.48 14.50 10.52
CA PHE A 144 -12.46 14.86 9.11
C PHE A 144 -12.57 13.65 8.20
N ALA A 145 -11.77 12.63 8.43
CA ALA A 145 -11.57 11.52 7.49
C ALA A 145 -12.70 10.46 7.54
N ILE A 146 -13.50 10.42 8.63
CA ILE A 146 -14.57 9.41 8.80
C ILE A 146 -15.95 10.06 8.96
N LEU A 147 -16.08 11.08 9.83
CA LEU A 147 -17.38 11.64 10.15
C LEU A 147 -18.00 12.42 8.98
N GLU A 148 -19.22 12.04 8.63
CA GLU A 148 -20.09 12.81 7.73
C GLU A 148 -21.01 13.77 8.48
N GLU A 149 -21.32 13.46 9.74
CA GLU A 149 -22.17 14.22 10.66
C GLU A 149 -21.62 14.08 12.09
N ASP A 150 -22.15 14.90 13.00
CA ASP A 150 -21.81 14.77 14.42
C ASP A 150 -22.19 13.40 14.97
N ALA A 151 -21.26 12.79 15.68
CA ALA A 151 -21.43 11.52 16.37
C ALA A 151 -21.28 11.67 17.89
N SER A 152 -21.60 10.64 18.65
CA SER A 152 -21.45 10.63 20.12
C SER A 152 -20.00 10.84 20.58
N TRP A 153 -19.04 10.44 19.74
CA TRP A 153 -17.61 10.50 20.02
C TRP A 153 -16.86 11.68 19.38
N GLY A 154 -17.51 12.48 18.52
CA GLY A 154 -16.84 13.59 17.87
C GLY A 154 -17.78 14.52 17.09
N LYS A 155 -17.29 15.71 16.81
CA LYS A 155 -17.96 16.69 15.94
C LYS A 155 -17.37 16.61 14.55
N VAL A 156 -18.24 16.66 13.53
CA VAL A 156 -17.79 16.67 12.13
C VAL A 156 -16.93 17.91 11.88
N ARG A 157 -15.79 17.69 11.29
CA ARG A 157 -14.86 18.73 10.86
C ARG A 157 -14.97 18.92 9.34
N SER A 158 -15.22 20.15 8.89
CA SER A 158 -15.44 20.46 7.48
C SER A 158 -14.16 20.82 6.73
N THR A 159 -13.10 21.25 7.41
CA THR A 159 -11.85 21.74 6.80
C THR A 159 -10.64 20.94 7.30
N TRP A 160 -9.64 20.82 6.44
CA TRP A 160 -8.34 20.20 6.72
C TRP A 160 -7.23 20.96 6.00
N GLY A 161 -6.01 20.92 6.50
CA GLY A 161 -4.83 21.48 5.84
C GLY A 161 -4.15 22.60 6.61
N THR A 162 -4.42 22.72 7.92
CA THR A 162 -3.61 23.59 8.79
C THR A 162 -2.19 23.03 8.97
N ASP A 163 -1.25 23.88 9.41
CA ASP A 163 0.10 23.42 9.72
C ASP A 163 0.10 22.24 10.72
N ALA A 164 -0.81 22.24 11.68
CA ALA A 164 -0.95 21.15 12.64
C ALA A 164 -1.42 19.84 11.97
N ASP A 165 -2.31 19.91 11.00
CA ASP A 165 -2.77 18.75 10.25
C ASP A 165 -1.64 18.14 9.41
N ILE A 166 -0.88 18.98 8.74
CA ILE A 166 0.27 18.55 7.94
C ILE A 166 1.37 17.97 8.83
N GLN A 167 1.63 18.56 9.99
CA GLN A 167 2.57 18.01 10.97
C GLN A 167 2.11 16.66 11.50
N GLN A 168 0.83 16.49 11.79
CA GLN A 168 0.27 15.21 12.23
C GLN A 168 0.42 14.14 11.15
N LEU A 169 0.06 14.44 9.90
CA LEU A 169 0.24 13.52 8.77
C LEU A 169 1.70 13.08 8.65
N ASN A 170 2.62 14.05 8.61
CA ASN A 170 4.05 13.75 8.49
C ASN A 170 4.56 12.92 9.67
N HIS A 171 4.12 13.20 10.88
CA HIS A 171 4.49 12.40 12.06
C HIS A 171 4.14 10.91 11.88
N TYR A 172 2.93 10.58 11.45
CA TYR A 172 2.53 9.19 11.21
C TYR A 172 3.33 8.52 10.09
N MET A 173 3.59 9.26 9.01
CA MET A 173 4.43 8.73 7.91
C MET A 173 5.88 8.52 8.33
N ASP A 174 6.45 9.41 9.15
CA ASP A 174 7.80 9.26 9.71
C ASP A 174 7.90 8.07 10.68
N MET A 175 6.85 7.81 11.46
CA MET A 175 6.77 6.61 12.31
C MET A 175 6.87 5.33 11.47
N LEU A 176 6.07 5.23 10.40
CA LEU A 176 6.10 4.08 9.49
C LEU A 176 7.44 3.94 8.78
N GLN A 177 8.02 5.04 8.32
CA GLN A 177 9.33 5.04 7.70
C GLN A 177 10.38 4.46 8.64
N THR A 178 10.45 4.97 9.86
CA THR A 178 11.44 4.54 10.87
C THR A 178 11.21 3.09 11.34
N ALA A 179 9.94 2.72 11.53
CA ALA A 179 9.61 1.39 12.04
C ALA A 179 9.84 0.28 11.02
N PHE A 180 9.60 0.54 9.72
CA PHE A 180 9.55 -0.47 8.67
C PHE A 180 10.43 -0.15 7.45
N VAL A 181 10.20 0.96 6.75
CA VAL A 181 10.87 1.25 5.46
C VAL A 181 12.39 1.30 5.61
N ASP A 182 12.91 1.98 6.64
CA ASP A 182 14.35 2.09 6.90
C ASP A 182 14.99 0.76 7.30
N LYS A 183 14.16 -0.25 7.63
CA LYS A 183 14.59 -1.62 7.93
C LYS A 183 14.39 -2.57 6.74
N GLY A 184 13.98 -2.05 5.59
CA GLY A 184 13.77 -2.84 4.36
C GLY A 184 12.43 -3.57 4.31
N VAL A 185 11.46 -3.24 5.19
CA VAL A 185 10.09 -3.77 5.15
C VAL A 185 9.23 -2.77 4.37
N PRO A 186 8.66 -3.16 3.23
CA PRO A 186 7.74 -2.29 2.49
C PRO A 186 6.47 -1.99 3.29
N VAL A 187 5.91 -0.79 3.07
CA VAL A 187 4.68 -0.35 3.72
C VAL A 187 3.61 -0.05 2.68
N ILE A 188 2.41 -0.59 2.88
CA ILE A 188 1.21 -0.24 2.14
C ILE A 188 0.26 0.46 3.09
N ILE A 189 -0.21 1.65 2.71
CA ILE A 189 -1.36 2.27 3.35
C ILE A 189 -2.57 1.70 2.61
N GLY A 190 -3.09 0.57 3.10
CA GLY A 190 -4.11 -0.24 2.44
C GLY A 190 -5.44 0.47 2.26
N GLU A 191 -5.70 1.44 3.13
CA GLU A 191 -6.84 2.34 3.02
C GLU A 191 -6.47 3.73 3.52
N TYR A 192 -6.88 4.74 2.77
CA TYR A 192 -7.01 6.13 3.22
C TYR A 192 -8.12 6.82 2.43
N GLY A 193 -8.80 7.76 3.04
CA GLY A 193 -9.89 8.46 2.36
C GLY A 193 -10.60 9.47 3.25
N CYS A 194 -11.56 10.16 2.69
CA CYS A 194 -12.48 11.00 3.44
C CYS A 194 -13.81 11.12 2.69
N PRO A 195 -14.95 11.33 3.40
CA PRO A 195 -16.23 11.60 2.77
C PRO A 195 -16.25 13.01 2.16
N LYS A 196 -17.17 13.25 1.23
CA LYS A 196 -17.46 14.60 0.69
C LYS A 196 -18.54 15.36 1.46
N LYS A 197 -19.44 14.62 2.12
CA LYS A 197 -20.57 15.21 2.83
C LYS A 197 -20.08 16.05 4.00
N ASN A 198 -20.58 17.29 4.08
CA ASN A 198 -20.20 18.29 5.08
C ASN A 198 -18.69 18.62 5.12
N LYS A 199 -18.02 18.49 3.97
CA LYS A 199 -16.59 18.83 3.79
C LYS A 199 -16.44 19.95 2.77
N ASP A 200 -15.44 20.78 2.98
CA ASP A 200 -14.95 21.71 2.00
C ASP A 200 -14.20 20.99 0.89
N ALA A 201 -14.50 21.31 -0.36
CA ALA A 201 -13.94 20.59 -1.51
C ALA A 201 -12.41 20.72 -1.59
N ASP A 202 -11.86 21.92 -1.35
CA ASP A 202 -10.43 22.16 -1.38
C ASP A 202 -9.72 21.37 -0.28
N SER A 203 -10.35 21.24 0.90
CA SER A 203 -9.84 20.41 2.00
C SER A 203 -9.86 18.93 1.68
N VAL A 204 -10.87 18.44 0.96
CA VAL A 204 -10.92 17.03 0.48
C VAL A 204 -9.77 16.76 -0.49
N TRP A 205 -9.59 17.62 -1.49
CA TRP A 205 -8.49 17.45 -2.46
C TRP A 205 -7.13 17.53 -1.79
N LEU A 206 -6.96 18.50 -0.88
CA LEU A 206 -5.72 18.67 -0.15
C LEU A 206 -5.40 17.46 0.72
N PHE A 207 -6.38 16.92 1.46
CA PHE A 207 -6.21 15.73 2.29
C PHE A 207 -5.78 14.53 1.45
N LEU A 208 -6.55 14.19 0.41
CA LEU A 208 -6.30 13.01 -0.41
C LEU A 208 -4.94 13.08 -1.13
N SER A 209 -4.59 14.24 -1.68
CA SER A 209 -3.30 14.42 -2.35
C SER A 209 -2.14 14.48 -1.36
N SER A 210 -2.30 15.12 -0.20
CA SER A 210 -1.24 15.21 0.81
C SER A 210 -0.89 13.83 1.41
N VAL A 211 -1.89 12.97 1.68
CA VAL A 211 -1.63 11.60 2.14
C VAL A 211 -0.89 10.81 1.07
N CYS A 212 -1.32 10.90 -0.18
CA CYS A 212 -0.66 10.26 -1.31
C CYS A 212 0.80 10.73 -1.42
N GLU A 213 1.05 12.03 -1.42
CA GLU A 213 2.40 12.61 -1.54
C GLU A 213 3.29 12.24 -0.35
N ALA A 214 2.78 12.33 0.87
CA ALA A 214 3.52 11.98 2.08
C ALA A 214 3.95 10.51 2.11
N ALA A 215 3.11 9.61 1.58
CA ALA A 215 3.44 8.19 1.41
C ALA A 215 4.49 7.97 0.31
N TYR A 216 4.27 8.50 -0.89
CA TYR A 216 5.21 8.36 -2.00
C TYR A 216 6.60 8.92 -1.70
N SER A 217 6.69 10.09 -1.05
CA SER A 217 7.97 10.71 -0.67
C SER A 217 8.80 9.82 0.27
N ARG A 218 8.16 8.88 0.97
CA ARG A 218 8.78 7.91 1.88
C ARG A 218 8.80 6.48 1.33
N LYS A 219 8.56 6.30 0.02
CA LYS A 219 8.55 4.99 -0.67
C LYS A 219 7.50 4.01 -0.14
N MET A 220 6.35 4.53 0.28
CA MET A 220 5.19 3.74 0.67
C MET A 220 4.15 3.74 -0.45
N CYS A 221 3.28 2.74 -0.48
CA CYS A 221 2.21 2.63 -1.47
C CYS A 221 0.86 2.99 -0.83
N PRO A 222 0.25 4.13 -1.16
CA PRO A 222 -1.08 4.49 -0.68
C PRO A 222 -2.16 3.94 -1.59
N VAL A 223 -3.22 3.35 -1.01
CA VAL A 223 -4.40 2.85 -1.70
C VAL A 223 -5.62 3.64 -1.23
N MET A 224 -6.21 4.42 -2.13
CA MET A 224 -7.38 5.24 -1.80
C MET A 224 -8.63 4.38 -1.67
N TRP A 225 -9.36 4.56 -0.55
CA TRP A 225 -10.64 3.93 -0.33
C TRP A 225 -11.75 4.64 -1.12
N ASP A 226 -12.33 3.94 -2.09
CA ASP A 226 -13.43 4.43 -2.93
C ASP A 226 -14.42 3.32 -3.33
N VAL A 227 -15.14 2.79 -2.35
CA VAL A 227 -16.08 1.68 -2.56
C VAL A 227 -17.33 2.11 -3.36
N THR A 228 -17.81 3.29 -3.11
CA THR A 228 -19.12 3.76 -3.63
C THR A 228 -19.03 4.58 -4.91
N GLY A 229 -17.81 4.77 -5.47
CA GLY A 229 -17.58 5.70 -6.58
C GLY A 229 -17.73 7.16 -6.11
N LEU A 230 -17.21 7.46 -4.95
CA LEU A 230 -17.27 8.80 -4.35
C LEU A 230 -16.33 9.78 -5.03
N HIS A 231 -15.12 9.32 -5.34
CA HIS A 231 -14.05 10.12 -5.93
C HIS A 231 -13.69 9.68 -7.36
N TYR A 232 -13.87 8.39 -7.69
CA TYR A 232 -13.47 7.80 -8.95
C TYR A 232 -14.66 7.29 -9.74
N ASP A 233 -14.79 7.75 -11.00
CA ASP A 233 -15.77 7.25 -11.97
C ASP A 233 -15.21 5.99 -12.65
N ARG A 234 -15.71 4.83 -12.24
CA ARG A 234 -15.30 3.54 -12.80
C ARG A 234 -15.72 3.35 -14.25
N SER A 235 -16.76 4.06 -14.68
CA SER A 235 -17.27 3.97 -16.06
C SER A 235 -16.41 4.79 -17.03
N ALA A 236 -15.97 5.97 -16.58
CA ALA A 236 -15.10 6.85 -17.35
C ALA A 236 -13.60 6.60 -17.09
N CYS A 237 -13.26 5.74 -16.10
CA CYS A 237 -11.89 5.46 -15.68
C CYS A 237 -11.08 6.71 -15.31
N GLN A 238 -11.71 7.64 -14.59
CA GLN A 238 -11.10 8.91 -14.18
C GLN A 238 -11.66 9.40 -12.85
N MET A 239 -10.96 10.31 -12.19
CA MET A 239 -11.51 11.00 -11.02
C MET A 239 -12.70 11.86 -11.43
N TYR A 240 -13.73 11.96 -10.58
CA TYR A 240 -14.82 12.92 -10.78
C TYR A 240 -14.32 14.35 -10.74
N ASP A 241 -13.22 14.59 -10.02
CA ASP A 241 -12.65 15.90 -9.83
C ASP A 241 -11.31 16.03 -10.56
N SER A 242 -11.22 17.00 -11.49
CA SER A 242 -10.02 17.21 -12.30
C SER A 242 -8.84 17.73 -11.47
N VAL A 243 -9.07 18.50 -10.39
CA VAL A 243 -8.00 19.01 -9.53
C VAL A 243 -7.34 17.85 -8.80
N LEU A 244 -8.13 16.92 -8.26
CA LEU A 244 -7.61 15.72 -7.62
C LEU A 244 -6.84 14.84 -8.60
N GLN A 245 -7.36 14.67 -9.82
CA GLN A 245 -6.68 13.95 -10.89
C GLN A 245 -5.31 14.56 -11.23
N GLU A 246 -5.25 15.86 -11.41
CA GLU A 246 -4.01 16.58 -11.70
C GLU A 246 -3.00 16.49 -10.56
N ASN A 247 -3.47 16.58 -9.31
CA ASN A 247 -2.61 16.43 -8.14
C ASN A 247 -1.96 15.06 -8.08
N PHE A 248 -2.73 13.99 -8.27
CA PHE A 248 -2.16 12.63 -8.30
C PHE A 248 -1.17 12.44 -9.45
N GLN A 249 -1.47 12.99 -10.64
CA GLN A 249 -0.53 12.93 -11.77
C GLN A 249 0.79 13.65 -11.46
N LYS A 250 0.75 14.82 -10.82
CA LYS A 250 1.95 15.55 -10.40
C LYS A 250 2.77 14.76 -9.36
N ILE A 251 2.10 14.13 -8.38
CA ILE A 251 2.75 13.28 -7.39
C ILE A 251 3.47 12.12 -8.08
N LEU A 252 2.78 11.42 -8.97
CA LEU A 252 3.38 10.33 -9.74
C LEU A 252 4.60 10.78 -10.54
N GLN A 253 4.52 11.93 -11.21
CA GLN A 253 5.65 12.48 -11.95
C GLN A 253 6.84 12.87 -11.07
N THR A 254 6.56 13.33 -9.84
CA THR A 254 7.60 13.79 -8.90
C THR A 254 8.32 12.63 -8.24
N TYR A 255 7.61 11.58 -7.85
CA TYR A 255 8.12 10.50 -7.01
C TYR A 255 8.25 9.15 -7.72
N ASN A 256 7.78 9.02 -8.96
CA ASN A 256 8.08 7.83 -9.73
C ASN A 256 9.60 7.66 -9.79
N ASP A 257 10.11 6.67 -9.06
CA ASP A 257 11.48 6.23 -9.27
C ASP A 257 11.58 5.84 -10.73
N THR A 258 12.43 6.55 -11.44
CA THR A 258 12.62 6.40 -12.85
C THR A 258 12.86 4.92 -13.13
N LYS A 259 11.87 4.21 -13.69
CA LYS A 259 12.03 2.80 -14.05
C LYS A 259 13.19 2.71 -15.02
N ILE A 260 14.28 2.12 -14.57
CA ILE A 260 15.48 2.01 -15.43
C ILE A 260 15.10 1.27 -16.71
N GLY A 261 15.39 1.90 -17.83
CA GLY A 261 15.02 1.42 -19.16
C GLY A 261 13.73 2.01 -19.74
N ASP A 262 12.83 2.56 -18.93
CA ASP A 262 11.59 3.23 -19.40
C ASP A 262 11.87 4.72 -19.65
N ILE A 263 12.48 4.98 -20.81
CA ILE A 263 13.00 6.31 -21.15
C ILE A 263 11.88 7.24 -21.63
N ASN A 264 10.85 6.69 -22.26
CA ASN A 264 9.70 7.46 -22.70
C ASN A 264 8.67 7.69 -21.57
N GLN A 265 8.83 7.03 -20.42
CA GLN A 265 8.00 7.13 -19.22
C GLN A 265 6.53 6.71 -19.46
N ASP A 266 6.32 5.69 -20.31
CA ASP A 266 5.00 5.12 -20.58
C ASP A 266 4.65 3.96 -19.63
N GLY A 267 5.55 3.62 -18.68
CA GLY A 267 5.37 2.54 -17.70
C GLY A 267 5.92 1.19 -18.19
N SER A 268 6.44 1.10 -19.43
CA SER A 268 6.89 -0.15 -20.01
C SER A 268 8.30 0.00 -20.61
N VAL A 269 9.16 -1.00 -20.41
CA VAL A 269 10.47 -1.06 -21.05
C VAL A 269 10.34 -1.81 -22.35
N THR A 270 10.40 -1.08 -23.47
CA THR A 270 10.12 -1.59 -24.83
C THR A 270 11.18 -1.18 -25.84
N ILE A 271 10.99 -1.61 -27.10
CA ILE A 271 11.87 -1.17 -28.20
C ILE A 271 11.76 0.36 -28.45
N ALA A 272 10.67 1.02 -28.05
CA ALA A 272 10.52 2.46 -28.17
C ALA A 272 11.56 3.21 -27.33
N ASP A 273 11.91 2.69 -26.16
CA ASP A 273 12.94 3.27 -25.28
C ASP A 273 14.33 3.12 -25.89
N VAL A 274 14.61 1.95 -26.48
CA VAL A 274 15.86 1.73 -27.20
C VAL A 274 16.02 2.75 -28.34
N VAL A 275 14.96 3.00 -29.10
CA VAL A 275 14.97 3.99 -30.19
C VAL A 275 15.19 5.39 -29.63
N LEU A 276 14.54 5.75 -28.54
CA LEU A 276 14.67 7.07 -27.91
C LEU A 276 16.11 7.32 -27.40
N LEU A 277 16.73 6.31 -26.76
CA LEU A 277 18.13 6.39 -26.34
C LEU A 277 19.08 6.54 -27.54
N GLN A 278 18.85 5.77 -28.60
CA GLN A 278 19.65 5.89 -29.83
C GLN A 278 19.54 7.29 -30.46
N GLN A 279 18.33 7.85 -30.55
CA GLN A 279 18.12 9.23 -31.05
C GLN A 279 18.86 10.25 -30.17
N HIS A 280 18.90 10.06 -28.86
CA HIS A 280 19.66 10.94 -27.97
C HIS A 280 21.17 10.84 -28.24
N LEU A 281 21.71 9.65 -28.34
CA LEU A 281 23.14 9.43 -28.58
C LEU A 281 23.58 9.95 -29.97
N LEU A 282 22.67 9.93 -30.92
CA LEU A 282 22.87 10.54 -32.27
C LEU A 282 22.64 12.04 -32.29
N GLN A 283 22.34 12.67 -31.17
CA GLN A 283 22.00 14.10 -31.03
C GLN A 283 20.75 14.55 -31.81
N GLU A 284 19.90 13.61 -32.20
CA GLU A 284 18.62 13.90 -32.86
C GLU A 284 17.54 14.35 -31.90
N LYS A 285 17.64 13.94 -30.60
CA LYS A 285 16.69 14.28 -29.56
C LYS A 285 17.40 14.46 -28.21
N SER A 286 16.93 15.44 -27.42
CA SER A 286 17.42 15.65 -26.06
C SER A 286 16.54 14.92 -25.07
N LEU A 287 17.12 14.28 -24.06
CA LEU A 287 16.42 13.70 -22.92
C LEU A 287 16.29 14.71 -21.78
N THR A 288 15.19 14.66 -21.03
CA THR A 288 15.07 15.35 -19.75
C THR A 288 15.98 14.67 -18.71
N ALA A 289 16.22 15.31 -17.57
CA ALA A 289 17.03 14.72 -16.50
C ALA A 289 16.46 13.37 -15.99
N ALA A 290 15.14 13.25 -15.89
CA ALA A 290 14.47 12.00 -15.51
C ALA A 290 14.64 10.91 -16.59
N GLN A 291 14.49 11.27 -17.87
CA GLN A 291 14.72 10.36 -18.98
C GLN A 291 16.18 9.91 -19.08
N ALA A 292 17.13 10.83 -18.85
CA ALA A 292 18.55 10.49 -18.81
C ALA A 292 18.88 9.52 -17.68
N LYS A 293 18.26 9.70 -16.48
CA LYS A 293 18.39 8.76 -15.37
C LYS A 293 17.82 7.38 -15.74
N ALA A 294 16.67 7.33 -16.41
CA ALA A 294 16.08 6.07 -16.90
C ALA A 294 16.95 5.38 -17.95
N ALA A 295 17.67 6.16 -18.75
CA ALA A 295 18.51 5.69 -19.84
C ALA A 295 19.84 5.09 -19.36
N ASP A 296 20.32 5.43 -18.17
CA ASP A 296 21.56 4.88 -17.59
C ASP A 296 21.32 3.44 -17.07
N THR A 297 21.13 2.55 -18.03
CA THR A 297 20.83 1.12 -17.77
C THR A 297 22.07 0.30 -17.37
N TRP A 298 23.27 0.82 -17.64
CA TRP A 298 24.53 0.27 -17.17
C TRP A 298 24.99 0.82 -15.81
N SER A 299 24.28 1.86 -15.32
CA SER A 299 24.48 2.47 -13.99
C SER A 299 25.91 3.01 -13.76
N ASP A 300 26.54 3.58 -14.79
CA ASP A 300 27.87 4.16 -14.70
C ASP A 300 27.86 5.72 -14.74
N GLY A 301 26.68 6.32 -14.84
CA GLY A 301 26.46 7.76 -14.90
C GLY A 301 26.73 8.40 -16.27
N VAL A 302 27.03 7.61 -17.30
CA VAL A 302 27.36 8.11 -18.63
C VAL A 302 26.52 7.41 -19.71
N LEU A 303 25.67 8.15 -20.40
CA LEU A 303 24.86 7.58 -21.48
C LEU A 303 25.72 7.27 -22.72
N ASN A 304 25.76 5.99 -23.10
CA ASN A 304 26.57 5.51 -24.22
C ASN A 304 26.04 4.19 -24.81
N GLY A 305 26.84 3.53 -25.66
CA GLY A 305 26.47 2.27 -26.32
C GLY A 305 26.31 1.08 -25.37
N PHE A 306 26.86 1.12 -24.16
CA PHE A 306 26.67 0.07 -23.14
C PHE A 306 25.25 0.08 -22.63
N ASP A 307 24.64 1.28 -22.43
CA ASP A 307 23.24 1.43 -22.03
C ASP A 307 22.29 0.88 -23.10
N VAL A 308 22.56 1.18 -24.37
CA VAL A 308 21.77 0.62 -25.48
C VAL A 308 21.84 -0.90 -25.49
N THR A 309 23.00 -1.47 -25.17
CA THR A 309 23.19 -2.93 -25.14
C THR A 309 22.46 -3.55 -23.98
N ALA A 310 22.59 -3.00 -22.76
CA ALA A 310 21.88 -3.45 -21.58
C ALA A 310 20.36 -3.35 -21.74
N LEU A 311 19.86 -2.22 -22.25
CA LEU A 311 18.45 -2.00 -22.53
C LEU A 311 17.89 -3.00 -23.55
N ARG A 312 18.62 -3.30 -24.63
CA ARG A 312 18.22 -4.33 -25.58
C ARG A 312 18.12 -5.72 -24.97
N GLN A 313 19.05 -6.06 -24.10
CA GLN A 313 18.98 -7.35 -23.38
C GLN A 313 17.73 -7.42 -22.52
N THR A 314 17.42 -6.36 -21.79
CA THR A 314 16.20 -6.27 -20.98
C THR A 314 14.96 -6.47 -21.84
N VAL A 315 14.83 -5.75 -22.97
CA VAL A 315 13.67 -5.88 -23.87
C VAL A 315 13.53 -7.30 -24.45
N LEU A 316 14.63 -7.97 -24.75
CA LEU A 316 14.61 -9.34 -25.32
C LEU A 316 14.32 -10.43 -24.27
N THR A 317 14.49 -10.16 -22.98
CA THR A 317 14.19 -11.14 -21.91
C THR A 317 12.74 -11.09 -21.45
N PHE A 318 11.99 -10.04 -21.80
CA PHE A 318 10.57 -9.90 -21.48
C PHE A 318 9.62 -10.26 -22.64
N THR A 319 10.17 -10.73 -23.79
CA THR A 319 9.40 -11.31 -24.90
C THR A 319 9.45 -12.84 -24.85
#